data_4da315caae41a2483edecad0101aaf06
#
_entry.id   4da315caae41a2483edecad0101aaf06
#
_cell.length_a   1.000
_cell.length_b   1.000
_cell.length_c   1.000
_cell.angle_alpha   90.00
_cell.angle_beta   90.00
_cell.angle_gamma   90.00
#
_symmetry.space_group_name_H-M   'P 1'
#
loop_
_entity.id
_entity.type
_entity.pdbx_description
1 polymer ?
#
loop_
_entity_poly.entity_id
_entity_poly.type
_entity_poly.pdbx_seq_one_letter_code
_entity_poly.pdbx_strand_id
1 'polypeptide(L)'
;IGAINAGDTDELALSATSPQILAAANAGPSLIGSLRRMKAGSDADAPVFHSFVGGMRVLVDALEASLEGNITTGVGVDALDRLPDGALRITLSKGEVIAAPAVVLACPAPAAAALTTQWSDASTDLDAIPLVSVTLVALAYPTGTVDVPSELSGFVVPRTADLRITACSYAMQKW
;
A
#
# COMPACT_ATOMS: atom_id res chain seq x y z
N ILE A 1 10.67 9.45 -0.23
CA ILE A 1 10.08 8.42 0.67
C ILE A 1 8.85 8.99 1.36
N GLY A 2 8.95 10.11 2.08
CA GLY A 2 7.84 10.70 2.83
C GLY A 2 6.59 10.97 1.99
N ALA A 3 6.71 11.57 0.81
CA ALA A 3 5.56 11.86 -0.05
C ALA A 3 4.85 10.59 -0.56
N ILE A 4 5.60 9.53 -0.87
CA ILE A 4 5.03 8.25 -1.35
C ILE A 4 4.27 7.54 -0.22
N ASN A 5 4.80 7.59 1.00
CA ASN A 5 4.19 6.95 2.17
C ASN A 5 3.27 7.89 2.96
N ALA A 6 3.08 9.12 2.50
CA ALA A 6 2.33 10.20 3.18
C ALA A 6 2.75 10.40 4.65
N GLY A 7 3.96 9.96 5.00
CA GLY A 7 4.51 9.97 6.35
C GLY A 7 5.60 11.01 6.56
N ASP A 8 5.98 11.23 7.82
CA ASP A 8 7.16 11.99 8.17
C ASP A 8 8.42 11.15 7.95
N THR A 9 9.40 11.69 7.23
CA THR A 9 10.65 10.97 6.95
C THR A 9 11.45 10.67 8.21
N ASP A 10 11.28 11.46 9.27
CA ASP A 10 11.99 11.28 10.53
C ASP A 10 11.37 10.15 11.39
N GLU A 11 10.12 9.80 11.10
CA GLU A 11 9.37 8.73 11.78
C GLU A 11 9.29 7.43 10.95
N LEU A 12 9.63 7.48 9.66
CA LEU A 12 9.55 6.31 8.78
C LEU A 12 10.76 5.39 8.91
N ALA A 13 10.53 4.12 9.23
CA ALA A 13 11.58 3.11 9.21
C ALA A 13 12.07 2.84 7.77
N LEU A 14 13.32 3.21 7.47
CA LEU A 14 13.91 3.04 6.14
C LEU A 14 13.95 1.57 5.69
N SER A 15 14.11 0.65 6.63
CA SER A 15 14.08 -0.80 6.38
C SER A 15 12.74 -1.29 5.82
N ALA A 16 11.64 -0.68 6.24
CA ALA A 16 10.30 -1.04 5.79
C ALA A 16 9.90 -0.28 4.52
N THR A 17 10.23 1.02 4.44
CA THR A 17 9.74 1.90 3.37
C THR A 17 10.63 1.90 2.12
N SER A 18 11.92 1.63 2.27
CA SER A 18 12.89 1.67 1.16
C SER A 18 14.12 0.79 1.45
N PRO A 19 13.95 -0.54 1.54
CA PRO A 19 15.06 -1.46 1.86
C PRO A 19 16.23 -1.36 0.87
N GLN A 20 15.98 -1.00 -0.39
CA GLN A 20 17.03 -0.80 -1.38
C GLN A 20 17.92 0.41 -1.05
N ILE A 21 17.34 1.50 -0.52
CA ILE A 21 18.10 2.67 -0.08
C ILE A 21 18.92 2.32 1.15
N LEU A 22 18.35 1.57 2.09
CA LEU A 22 19.09 1.08 3.26
C LEU A 22 20.27 0.19 2.85
N ALA A 23 20.05 -0.75 1.94
CA ALA A 23 21.11 -1.60 1.40
C ALA A 23 22.22 -0.78 0.74
N ALA A 24 21.86 0.23 -0.06
CA ALA A 24 22.84 1.13 -0.69
C ALA A 24 23.62 1.97 0.33
N ALA A 25 22.95 2.42 1.40
CA ALA A 25 23.61 3.17 2.49
C ALA A 25 24.64 2.30 3.24
N ASN A 26 24.34 1.03 3.43
CA ASN A 26 25.23 0.07 4.12
C ASN A 26 26.36 -0.48 3.20
N ALA A 27 26.25 -0.32 1.87
CA ALA A 27 27.20 -0.86 0.91
C ALA A 27 28.47 0.00 0.70
N GLY A 28 28.58 1.16 1.35
CA GLY A 28 29.78 1.99 1.25
C GLY A 28 29.58 3.41 1.78
N PRO A 29 30.67 4.22 1.76
CA PRO A 29 30.67 5.54 2.41
C PRO A 29 29.83 6.60 1.66
N SER A 30 29.37 6.30 0.44
CA SER A 30 28.59 7.22 -0.37
C SER A 30 27.30 6.54 -0.87
N LEU A 31 26.15 6.99 -0.40
CA LEU A 31 24.85 6.51 -0.86
C LEU A 31 24.70 6.64 -2.38
N ILE A 32 25.02 7.81 -2.94
CA ILE A 32 24.95 8.06 -4.39
C ILE A 32 25.87 7.12 -5.16
N GLY A 33 27.10 6.93 -4.68
CA GLY A 33 28.07 5.99 -5.27
C GLY A 33 27.55 4.55 -5.25
N SER A 34 26.93 4.11 -4.16
CA SER A 34 26.36 2.78 -4.03
C SER A 34 25.15 2.58 -4.96
N LEU A 35 24.23 3.54 -5.01
CA LEU A 35 23.08 3.51 -5.91
C LEU A 35 23.48 3.47 -7.39
N ARG A 36 24.52 4.23 -7.78
CA ARG A 36 25.07 4.20 -9.16
C ARG A 36 25.62 2.83 -9.50
N ARG A 37 26.36 2.19 -8.58
CA ARG A 37 26.87 0.82 -8.80
C ARG A 37 25.75 -0.21 -8.93
N MET A 38 24.72 -0.11 -8.10
CA MET A 38 23.55 -1.00 -8.17
C MET A 38 22.81 -0.83 -9.51
N LYS A 39 22.65 0.40 -10.00
CA LYS A 39 22.03 0.68 -11.30
C LYS A 39 22.85 0.18 -12.49
N ALA A 40 24.18 0.19 -12.41
CA ALA A 40 25.06 -0.21 -13.51
C ALA A 40 24.88 -1.69 -13.94
N GLY A 41 24.27 -2.54 -13.11
CA GLY A 41 23.96 -3.93 -13.44
C GLY A 41 22.52 -4.17 -13.91
N SER A 42 21.68 -3.12 -14.01
CA SER A 42 20.31 -3.25 -14.48
C SER A 42 20.20 -2.86 -15.96
N ASP A 43 19.28 -3.53 -16.67
CA ASP A 43 18.93 -3.14 -18.03
C ASP A 43 18.35 -1.71 -18.02
N ALA A 44 19.02 -0.79 -18.70
CA ALA A 44 18.62 0.63 -18.72
C ALA A 44 17.29 0.85 -19.45
N ASP A 45 16.90 -0.06 -20.34
CA ASP A 45 15.69 0.02 -21.16
C ASP A 45 14.54 -0.78 -20.55
N ALA A 46 14.77 -1.54 -19.48
CA ALA A 46 13.70 -2.28 -18.82
C ALA A 46 12.69 -1.33 -18.17
N PRO A 47 11.38 -1.52 -18.39
CA PRO A 47 10.36 -0.70 -17.78
C PRO A 47 10.37 -0.86 -16.26
N VAL A 48 10.36 0.26 -15.53
CA VAL A 48 10.34 0.28 -14.06
C VAL A 48 8.96 -0.08 -13.52
N PHE A 49 7.91 0.25 -14.27
CA PHE A 49 6.52 -0.01 -13.91
C PHE A 49 5.84 -0.82 -14.99
N HIS A 50 4.95 -1.71 -14.55
CA HIS A 50 4.09 -2.48 -15.42
C HIS A 50 2.63 -2.21 -15.05
N SER A 51 1.73 -2.24 -16.03
CA SER A 51 0.30 -2.14 -15.86
C SER A 51 -0.40 -3.11 -16.81
N PHE A 52 -1.70 -3.28 -16.63
CA PHE A 52 -2.53 -4.07 -17.53
C PHE A 52 -3.18 -3.18 -18.60
N VAL A 53 -3.31 -3.68 -19.80
CA VAL A 53 -4.16 -3.05 -20.81
C VAL A 53 -5.60 -3.06 -20.26
N GLY A 54 -6.20 -1.88 -20.11
CA GLY A 54 -7.48 -1.71 -19.43
C GLY A 54 -7.37 -1.32 -17.95
N GLY A 55 -6.14 -1.15 -17.42
CA GLY A 55 -5.86 -0.66 -16.06
C GLY A 55 -5.81 -1.78 -15.01
N MET A 56 -5.47 -1.41 -13.79
CA MET A 56 -5.28 -2.34 -12.66
C MET A 56 -6.56 -3.09 -12.26
N ARG A 57 -7.73 -2.61 -12.65
CA ARG A 57 -9.00 -3.30 -12.42
C ARG A 57 -9.04 -4.71 -13.03
N VAL A 58 -8.36 -4.90 -14.16
CA VAL A 58 -8.25 -6.20 -14.84
C VAL A 58 -7.71 -7.29 -13.91
N LEU A 59 -6.75 -6.97 -13.05
CA LEU A 59 -6.22 -7.91 -12.05
C LEU A 59 -7.28 -8.30 -11.02
N VAL A 60 -8.02 -7.32 -10.51
CA VAL A 60 -9.07 -7.55 -9.51
C VAL A 60 -10.19 -8.41 -10.09
N ASP A 61 -10.64 -8.08 -11.30
CA ASP A 61 -11.71 -8.82 -11.99
C ASP A 61 -11.29 -10.27 -12.30
N ALA A 62 -10.02 -10.50 -12.67
CA ALA A 62 -9.50 -11.85 -12.90
C ALA A 62 -9.40 -12.67 -11.61
N LEU A 63 -8.99 -12.05 -10.49
CA LEU A 63 -8.97 -12.71 -9.18
C LEU A 63 -10.39 -13.04 -8.70
N GLU A 64 -11.33 -12.11 -8.85
CA GLU A 64 -12.73 -12.32 -8.52
C GLU A 64 -13.32 -13.50 -9.31
N ALA A 65 -13.07 -13.54 -10.62
CA ALA A 65 -13.51 -14.63 -11.48
C ALA A 65 -12.92 -15.99 -11.05
N SER A 66 -11.66 -16.01 -10.60
CA SER A 66 -10.99 -17.24 -10.14
C SER A 66 -11.54 -17.81 -8.83
N LEU A 67 -12.23 -17.00 -8.03
CA LEU A 67 -12.79 -17.39 -6.75
C LEU A 67 -14.21 -17.95 -6.85
N GLU A 68 -14.79 -18.07 -8.05
CA GLU A 68 -16.03 -18.77 -8.37
C GLU A 68 -17.22 -18.42 -7.42
N GLY A 69 -17.40 -17.16 -7.09
CA GLY A 69 -18.50 -16.68 -6.24
C GLY A 69 -18.28 -16.88 -4.74
N ASN A 70 -17.10 -17.28 -4.29
CA ASN A 70 -16.73 -17.36 -2.87
C ASN A 70 -16.36 -15.97 -2.29
N ILE A 71 -16.94 -14.90 -2.82
CA ILE A 71 -16.76 -13.53 -2.35
C ILE A 71 -18.10 -12.99 -1.86
N THR A 72 -18.15 -12.56 -0.62
CA THR A 72 -19.31 -11.85 -0.05
C THR A 72 -18.92 -10.40 0.21
N THR A 73 -19.63 -9.47 -0.40
CA THR A 73 -19.44 -8.03 -0.21
C THR A 73 -20.59 -7.41 0.58
N GLY A 74 -20.36 -6.18 1.11
CA GLY A 74 -21.39 -5.46 1.87
C GLY A 74 -21.68 -6.08 3.24
N VAL A 75 -20.74 -6.86 3.78
CA VAL A 75 -20.82 -7.47 5.10
C VAL A 75 -19.51 -7.20 5.84
N GLY A 76 -19.61 -6.68 7.06
CA GLY A 76 -18.47 -6.51 7.97
C GLY A 76 -18.30 -7.72 8.88
N VAL A 77 -17.16 -7.77 9.57
CA VAL A 77 -16.89 -8.71 10.67
C VAL A 77 -16.88 -7.91 11.97
N ASP A 78 -17.74 -8.28 12.91
CA ASP A 78 -17.89 -7.60 14.21
C ASP A 78 -17.04 -8.26 15.30
N ALA A 79 -16.86 -9.60 15.22
CA ALA A 79 -16.07 -10.33 16.21
C ALA A 79 -15.42 -11.58 15.59
N LEU A 80 -14.30 -11.93 16.19
CA LEU A 80 -13.54 -13.14 15.89
C LEU A 80 -13.21 -13.81 17.23
N ASP A 81 -13.67 -15.03 17.45
CA ASP A 81 -13.48 -15.79 18.67
C ASP A 81 -12.84 -17.15 18.40
N ARG A 82 -12.09 -17.69 19.36
CA ARG A 82 -11.60 -19.06 19.30
C ARG A 82 -12.60 -20.01 19.94
N LEU A 83 -12.93 -21.08 19.24
CA LEU A 83 -13.75 -22.17 19.76
C LEU A 83 -12.93 -23.19 20.54
N PRO A 84 -13.55 -24.02 21.40
CA PRO A 84 -12.85 -25.03 22.20
C PRO A 84 -12.10 -26.08 21.38
N ASP A 85 -12.55 -26.35 20.16
CA ASP A 85 -11.93 -27.28 19.21
C ASP A 85 -10.77 -26.67 18.42
N GLY A 86 -10.48 -25.38 18.67
CA GLY A 86 -9.41 -24.64 18.01
C GLY A 86 -9.85 -23.90 16.74
N ALA A 87 -11.06 -24.15 16.23
CA ALA A 87 -11.62 -23.38 15.10
C ALA A 87 -11.90 -21.92 15.52
N LEU A 88 -12.14 -21.08 14.53
CA LEU A 88 -12.45 -19.67 14.71
C LEU A 88 -13.91 -19.41 14.37
N ARG A 89 -14.61 -18.72 15.27
CA ARG A 89 -15.96 -18.21 15.07
C ARG A 89 -15.88 -16.77 14.59
N ILE A 90 -16.48 -16.50 13.45
CA ILE A 90 -16.54 -15.19 12.80
C ILE A 90 -17.98 -14.71 12.90
N THR A 91 -18.21 -13.62 13.64
CA THR A 91 -19.51 -12.97 13.74
C THR A 91 -19.61 -11.84 12.74
N LEU A 92 -20.57 -11.92 11.83
CA LEU A 92 -20.78 -10.92 10.78
C LEU A 92 -21.72 -9.81 11.26
N SER A 93 -21.60 -8.63 10.66
CA SER A 93 -22.38 -7.42 11.01
C SER A 93 -23.91 -7.57 10.86
N LYS A 94 -24.38 -8.63 10.19
CA LYS A 94 -25.80 -8.97 10.08
C LYS A 94 -26.26 -10.07 11.05
N GLY A 95 -25.39 -10.42 12.01
CA GLY A 95 -25.68 -11.44 13.01
C GLY A 95 -25.46 -12.89 12.56
N GLU A 96 -25.07 -13.11 11.31
CA GLU A 96 -24.66 -14.42 10.83
C GLU A 96 -23.34 -14.85 11.47
N VAL A 97 -23.17 -16.15 11.69
CA VAL A 97 -21.97 -16.72 12.28
C VAL A 97 -21.38 -17.77 11.34
N ILE A 98 -20.08 -17.67 11.09
CA ILE A 98 -19.31 -18.62 10.29
C ILE A 98 -18.24 -19.24 11.18
N ALA A 99 -17.98 -20.54 11.01
CA ALA A 99 -16.84 -21.22 11.63
C ALA A 99 -15.81 -21.58 10.56
N ALA A 100 -14.53 -21.35 10.85
CA ALA A 100 -13.43 -21.68 9.95
C ALA A 100 -12.22 -22.19 10.73
N PRO A 101 -11.45 -23.15 10.19
CA PRO A 101 -10.23 -23.64 10.84
C PRO A 101 -9.10 -22.58 10.86
N ALA A 102 -9.13 -21.61 9.94
CA ALA A 102 -8.17 -20.53 9.86
C ALA A 102 -8.83 -19.28 9.24
N VAL A 103 -8.29 -18.10 9.61
CA VAL A 103 -8.72 -16.80 9.08
C VAL A 103 -7.51 -15.99 8.71
N VAL A 104 -7.53 -15.33 7.56
CA VAL A 104 -6.55 -14.34 7.13
C VAL A 104 -7.20 -12.97 7.25
N LEU A 105 -6.62 -12.09 8.08
CA LEU A 105 -7.03 -10.70 8.21
C LEU A 105 -6.27 -9.85 7.19
N ALA A 106 -6.96 -9.39 6.14
CA ALA A 106 -6.40 -8.50 5.11
C ALA A 106 -7.01 -7.08 5.20
N CYS A 107 -7.45 -6.70 6.39
CA CYS A 107 -7.98 -5.38 6.70
C CYS A 107 -6.89 -4.46 7.28
N PRO A 108 -7.14 -3.12 7.37
CA PRO A 108 -6.21 -2.20 8.02
C PRO A 108 -5.88 -2.58 9.47
N ALA A 109 -4.64 -2.28 9.91
CA ALA A 109 -4.13 -2.69 11.21
C ALA A 109 -5.05 -2.37 12.41
N PRO A 110 -5.66 -1.18 12.55
CA PRO A 110 -6.59 -0.92 13.65
C PRO A 110 -7.84 -1.82 13.64
N ALA A 111 -8.36 -2.16 12.46
CA ALA A 111 -9.49 -3.08 12.36
C ALA A 111 -9.08 -4.52 12.72
N ALA A 112 -7.88 -4.94 12.31
CA ALA A 112 -7.32 -6.23 12.72
C ALA A 112 -7.05 -6.26 14.24
N ALA A 113 -6.55 -5.19 14.84
CA ALA A 113 -6.35 -5.05 16.27
C ALA A 113 -7.66 -5.25 17.04
N ALA A 114 -8.74 -4.59 16.61
CA ALA A 114 -10.06 -4.73 17.23
C ALA A 114 -10.59 -6.16 17.18
N LEU A 115 -10.32 -6.91 16.11
CA LEU A 115 -10.74 -8.30 15.95
C LEU A 115 -9.87 -9.30 16.71
N THR A 116 -8.67 -8.90 17.10
CA THR A 116 -7.68 -9.80 17.74
C THR A 116 -7.45 -9.51 19.23
N THR A 117 -8.36 -8.81 19.89
CA THR A 117 -8.24 -8.39 21.30
C THR A 117 -8.01 -9.53 22.27
N GLN A 118 -8.52 -10.71 21.98
CA GLN A 118 -8.29 -11.91 22.83
C GLN A 118 -6.88 -12.51 22.66
N TRP A 119 -6.12 -12.08 21.66
CA TRP A 119 -4.71 -12.42 21.43
C TRP A 119 -3.84 -11.19 21.72
N SER A 120 -3.73 -10.82 22.97
CA SER A 120 -3.29 -9.51 23.48
C SER A 120 -2.04 -8.94 22.81
N ASP A 121 -1.01 -9.75 22.59
CA ASP A 121 0.26 -9.27 22.04
C ASP A 121 0.09 -8.77 20.59
N ALA A 122 -0.55 -9.58 19.75
CA ALA A 122 -0.81 -9.20 18.36
C ALA A 122 -1.72 -7.97 18.23
N SER A 123 -2.74 -7.87 19.08
CA SER A 123 -3.65 -6.71 19.10
C SER A 123 -2.91 -5.42 19.45
N THR A 124 -2.04 -5.45 20.46
CA THR A 124 -1.26 -4.28 20.87
C THR A 124 -0.29 -3.83 19.79
N ASP A 125 0.41 -4.76 19.16
CA ASP A 125 1.34 -4.47 18.07
C ASP A 125 0.64 -3.88 16.85
N LEU A 126 -0.54 -4.41 16.50
CA LEU A 126 -1.35 -3.91 15.38
C LEU A 126 -1.91 -2.51 15.66
N ASP A 127 -2.38 -2.25 16.88
CA ASP A 127 -2.91 -0.95 17.27
C ASP A 127 -1.82 0.14 17.31
N ALA A 128 -0.58 -0.25 17.57
CA ALA A 128 0.56 0.64 17.54
C ALA A 128 0.98 1.10 16.13
N ILE A 129 0.42 0.52 15.05
CA ILE A 129 0.74 0.89 13.66
C ILE A 129 -0.06 2.14 13.28
N PRO A 130 0.57 3.32 13.16
CA PRO A 130 -0.14 4.54 12.78
C PRO A 130 -0.56 4.49 11.31
N LEU A 131 -1.79 4.88 11.02
CA LEU A 131 -2.30 5.06 9.68
C LEU A 131 -2.47 6.54 9.37
N VAL A 132 -2.16 6.93 8.14
CA VAL A 132 -2.39 8.28 7.64
C VAL A 132 -3.47 8.24 6.56
N SER A 133 -4.35 9.23 6.57
CA SER A 133 -5.35 9.40 5.52
C SER A 133 -4.75 10.14 4.33
N VAL A 134 -5.01 9.63 3.13
CA VAL A 134 -4.59 10.24 1.87
C VAL A 134 -5.80 10.44 0.98
N THR A 135 -5.91 11.63 0.39
CA THR A 135 -6.90 11.91 -0.64
C THR A 135 -6.22 11.96 -2.00
N LEU A 136 -6.63 11.10 -2.92
CA LEU A 136 -6.20 11.13 -4.30
C LEU A 136 -7.23 11.90 -5.14
N VAL A 137 -6.76 12.93 -5.85
CA VAL A 137 -7.59 13.69 -6.79
C VAL A 137 -7.10 13.39 -8.20
N ALA A 138 -7.92 12.74 -9.01
CA ALA A 138 -7.65 12.51 -10.43
C ALA A 138 -8.22 13.68 -11.26
N LEU A 139 -7.37 14.33 -12.04
CA LEU A 139 -7.72 15.42 -12.93
C LEU A 139 -7.52 14.95 -14.38
N ALA A 140 -8.57 15.02 -15.17
CA ALA A 140 -8.54 14.71 -16.59
C ALA A 140 -8.76 15.98 -17.43
N TYR A 141 -7.90 16.19 -18.40
CA TYR A 141 -7.95 17.33 -19.31
C TYR A 141 -8.01 16.86 -20.77
N PRO A 142 -8.67 17.57 -21.66
CA PRO A 142 -8.56 17.29 -23.11
C PRO A 142 -7.08 17.38 -23.56
N THR A 143 -6.70 16.53 -24.49
CA THR A 143 -5.33 16.52 -25.03
C THR A 143 -4.95 17.90 -25.58
N GLY A 144 -3.77 18.39 -25.18
CA GLY A 144 -3.23 19.67 -25.64
C GLY A 144 -3.73 20.89 -24.86
N THR A 145 -4.57 20.75 -23.82
CA THR A 145 -5.04 21.89 -22.99
C THR A 145 -4.12 22.19 -21.82
N VAL A 146 -3.30 21.22 -21.39
CA VAL A 146 -2.31 21.40 -20.33
C VAL A 146 -0.95 21.00 -20.87
N ASP A 147 0.01 21.89 -20.73
CA ASP A 147 1.41 21.59 -21.05
C ASP A 147 2.07 20.93 -19.84
N VAL A 148 2.49 19.68 -20.05
CA VAL A 148 3.20 18.89 -19.03
C VAL A 148 4.60 18.63 -19.55
N PRO A 149 5.65 18.99 -18.77
CA PRO A 149 7.02 18.74 -19.19
C PRO A 149 7.26 17.25 -19.47
N SER A 150 7.77 16.95 -20.67
CA SER A 150 7.97 15.57 -21.15
C SER A 150 9.00 14.78 -20.33
N GLU A 151 9.92 15.48 -19.68
CA GLU A 151 11.00 14.90 -18.88
C GLU A 151 10.57 14.55 -17.45
N LEU A 152 9.35 14.97 -17.05
CA LEU A 152 8.87 14.82 -15.68
C LEU A 152 7.70 13.83 -15.62
N SER A 153 7.80 12.86 -14.76
CA SER A 153 6.68 11.95 -14.43
C SER A 153 5.82 12.46 -13.26
N GLY A 154 6.15 13.63 -12.70
CA GLY A 154 5.49 14.25 -11.57
C GLY A 154 6.45 15.03 -10.68
N PHE A 155 5.94 15.48 -9.54
CA PHE A 155 6.75 16.14 -8.52
C PHE A 155 6.29 15.76 -7.11
N VAL A 156 7.18 15.92 -6.16
CA VAL A 156 6.90 15.77 -4.72
C VAL A 156 7.06 17.13 -4.03
N VAL A 157 6.25 17.37 -3.02
CA VAL A 157 6.27 18.60 -2.24
C VAL A 157 6.85 18.29 -0.86
N PRO A 158 7.93 18.95 -0.45
CA PRO A 158 8.47 18.77 0.90
C PRO A 158 7.49 19.34 1.94
N ARG A 159 7.42 18.73 3.12
CA ARG A 159 6.54 19.20 4.22
C ARG A 159 6.82 20.62 4.68
N THR A 160 8.04 21.12 4.45
CA THR A 160 8.44 22.52 4.75
C THR A 160 7.82 23.56 3.82
N ALA A 161 7.26 23.13 2.68
CA ALA A 161 6.57 24.00 1.76
C ALA A 161 5.09 24.07 2.18
N ASP A 162 4.61 25.01 2.86
CA ASP A 162 3.24 25.18 3.35
C ASP A 162 2.15 25.03 2.26
N LEU A 163 2.10 23.84 1.66
CA LEU A 163 1.17 23.44 0.61
C LEU A 163 0.36 22.21 1.05
N ARG A 164 -0.92 22.18 0.66
CA ARG A 164 -1.84 21.07 1.01
C ARG A 164 -1.64 19.81 0.16
N ILE A 165 -0.85 19.87 -0.88
CA ILE A 165 -0.51 18.72 -1.73
C ILE A 165 0.82 18.13 -1.32
N THR A 166 0.95 16.81 -1.35
CA THR A 166 2.20 16.09 -1.05
C THR A 166 2.94 15.66 -2.30
N ALA A 167 2.22 15.41 -3.37
CA ALA A 167 2.79 15.01 -4.66
C ALA A 167 1.78 15.23 -5.79
N CYS A 168 2.29 15.31 -7.01
CA CYS A 168 1.50 15.22 -8.23
C CYS A 168 2.16 14.19 -9.16
N SER A 169 1.37 13.38 -9.84
CA SER A 169 1.84 12.37 -10.78
C SER A 169 1.23 12.60 -12.16
N TYR A 170 2.06 12.71 -13.17
CA TYR A 170 1.64 12.83 -14.56
C TYR A 170 1.49 11.45 -15.17
N ALA A 171 0.28 10.89 -15.10
CA ALA A 171 0.02 9.51 -15.56
C ALA A 171 0.42 9.32 -17.04
N MET A 172 0.15 10.31 -17.89
CA MET A 172 0.48 10.30 -19.32
C MET A 172 1.99 10.20 -19.61
N GLN A 173 2.86 10.46 -18.63
CA GLN A 173 4.32 10.36 -18.77
C GLN A 173 4.89 9.04 -18.18
N LYS A 174 4.02 8.18 -17.66
CA LYS A 174 4.42 6.92 -17.02
C LYS A 174 4.02 5.68 -17.81
N TRP A 175 3.00 5.79 -18.65
CA TRP A 175 2.35 4.68 -19.37
C TRP A 175 2.26 4.93 -20.87
#